data_eb0e10920bdf773b17b0cf30fe4b5657
#
_entry.id   eb0e10920bdf773b17b0cf30fe4b5657
#
_cell.length_a   1.000
_cell.length_b   1.000
_cell.length_c   1.000
_cell.angle_alpha   90.00
_cell.angle_beta   90.00
_cell.angle_gamma   90.00
#
_symmetry.space_group_name_H-M   'P 1'
#
loop_
_entity.id
_entity.type
_entity.pdbx_description
1 polymer ?
#
loop_
_entity_poly.entity_id
_entity_poly.type
_entity_poly.pdbx_seq_one_letter_code
_entity_poly.pdbx_strand_id
1 'polypeptide(L)'
;MQRGARLDVFLRSEANAAPACGDAVSSALLHMAVAAASLSELIARPPLDGRLGAAAGTSNADGDGQRRLDLVAEELFSTALRAAGISGYLSEEREDAVVFDPSSAIAVAIDPLDGSS
;
A
#
# COMPACT_ATOMS: atom_id res chain seq x y z
N MET A 1 13.20 1.77 -26.85
CA MET A 1 12.46 2.07 -25.61
C MET A 1 13.40 1.92 -24.42
N GLN A 2 13.57 2.95 -23.67
CA GLN A 2 14.35 2.85 -22.45
C GLN A 2 13.66 1.93 -21.47
N ARG A 3 14.42 0.99 -20.93
CA ARG A 3 13.92 0.23 -19.78
C ARG A 3 13.73 1.23 -18.64
N GLY A 4 12.64 1.08 -17.93
CA GLY A 4 12.38 1.93 -16.79
C GLY A 4 13.55 1.93 -15.81
N ALA A 5 13.85 3.09 -15.26
CA ALA A 5 14.82 3.19 -14.18
C ALA A 5 14.28 2.44 -12.95
N ARG A 6 15.18 1.94 -12.13
CA ARG A 6 14.79 1.41 -10.83
C ARG A 6 14.15 2.53 -10.01
N LEU A 7 13.10 2.21 -9.31
CA LEU A 7 12.34 3.19 -8.53
C LEU A 7 13.23 3.95 -7.54
N ASP A 8 14.08 3.24 -6.81
CA ASP A 8 14.94 3.85 -5.81
C ASP A 8 15.94 4.85 -6.43
N VAL A 9 16.46 4.54 -7.61
CA VAL A 9 17.38 5.42 -8.33
C VAL A 9 16.64 6.66 -8.82
N PHE A 10 15.48 6.48 -9.43
CA PHE A 10 14.64 7.57 -9.91
C PHE A 10 14.26 8.51 -8.78
N LEU A 11 13.78 7.98 -7.67
CA LEU A 11 13.33 8.79 -6.54
C LEU A 11 14.48 9.56 -5.89
N ARG A 12 15.65 8.98 -5.84
CA ARG A 12 16.83 9.68 -5.31
C ARG A 12 17.18 10.89 -6.17
N SER A 13 17.09 10.74 -7.48
CA SER A 13 17.31 11.83 -8.42
C SER A 13 16.28 12.94 -8.25
N GLU A 14 15.02 12.57 -8.12
CA GLU A 14 13.94 13.54 -7.94
C GLU A 14 13.99 14.23 -6.57
N ALA A 15 14.39 13.52 -5.52
CA ALA A 15 14.54 14.09 -4.19
C ALA A 15 15.62 15.19 -4.19
N ASN A 16 16.70 14.99 -4.94
CA ASN A 16 17.76 16.00 -5.07
C ASN A 16 17.26 17.25 -5.81
N ALA A 17 16.32 17.08 -6.74
CA ALA A 17 15.74 18.18 -7.49
C ALA A 17 14.67 18.95 -6.69
N ALA A 18 14.07 18.32 -5.67
CA ALA A 18 13.01 18.94 -4.85
C ALA A 18 13.28 18.69 -3.36
N PRO A 19 14.30 19.32 -2.79
CA PRO A 19 14.77 18.97 -1.44
C PRO A 19 13.79 19.27 -0.32
N ALA A 20 12.82 20.16 -0.50
CA ALA A 20 11.90 20.57 0.57
C ALA A 20 11.07 19.41 1.12
N CYS A 21 10.66 18.48 0.25
CA CYS A 21 9.86 17.31 0.67
C CYS A 21 10.25 16.04 -0.07
N GLY A 22 11.27 16.12 -0.94
CA GLY A 22 11.64 15.01 -1.82
C GLY A 22 12.01 13.74 -1.08
N ASP A 23 12.76 13.83 0.01
CA ASP A 23 13.17 12.65 0.80
C ASP A 23 11.97 11.99 1.46
N ALA A 24 11.04 12.76 1.98
CA ALA A 24 9.86 12.23 2.64
C ALA A 24 8.91 11.56 1.63
N VAL A 25 8.73 12.19 0.47
CA VAL A 25 7.93 11.59 -0.61
C VAL A 25 8.59 10.31 -1.12
N SER A 26 9.90 10.32 -1.33
CA SER A 26 10.64 9.15 -1.78
C SER A 26 10.52 8.00 -0.80
N SER A 27 10.66 8.28 0.50
CA SER A 27 10.51 7.28 1.55
C SER A 27 9.10 6.66 1.53
N ALA A 28 8.07 7.48 1.43
CA ALA A 28 6.70 7.00 1.37
C ALA A 28 6.47 6.10 0.15
N LEU A 29 6.94 6.52 -1.02
CA LEU A 29 6.76 5.76 -2.25
C LEU A 29 7.51 4.42 -2.21
N LEU A 30 8.74 4.40 -1.67
CA LEU A 30 9.50 3.15 -1.55
C LEU A 30 8.84 2.17 -0.58
N HIS A 31 8.35 2.65 0.56
CA HIS A 31 7.66 1.79 1.51
C HIS A 31 6.35 1.25 0.91
N MET A 32 5.60 2.08 0.20
CA MET A 32 4.39 1.64 -0.47
C MET A 32 4.69 0.64 -1.58
N ALA A 33 5.78 0.81 -2.32
CA ALA A 33 6.17 -0.13 -3.37
C ALA A 33 6.49 -1.51 -2.79
N VAL A 34 7.16 -1.57 -1.63
CA VAL A 34 7.43 -2.84 -0.94
C VAL A 34 6.11 -3.49 -0.50
N ALA A 35 5.21 -2.70 0.07
CA ALA A 35 3.89 -3.22 0.47
C ALA A 35 3.10 -3.75 -0.74
N ALA A 36 3.13 -3.02 -1.85
CA ALA A 36 2.46 -3.43 -3.08
C ALA A 36 3.05 -4.74 -3.63
N ALA A 37 4.37 -4.89 -3.58
CA ALA A 37 5.01 -6.13 -4.00
C ALA A 37 4.59 -7.31 -3.12
N SER A 38 4.53 -7.11 -1.80
CA SER A 38 4.08 -8.13 -0.86
C SER A 38 2.63 -8.52 -1.12
N LEU A 39 1.77 -7.54 -1.35
CA LEU A 39 0.37 -7.78 -1.66
C LEU A 39 0.21 -8.54 -2.99
N SER A 40 0.98 -8.15 -3.99
CA SER A 40 0.99 -8.81 -5.30
C SER A 40 1.35 -10.29 -5.18
N GLU A 41 2.35 -10.62 -4.36
CA GLU A 41 2.72 -12.00 -4.09
C GLU A 41 1.58 -12.78 -3.42
N LEU A 42 0.91 -12.18 -2.47
CA LEU A 42 -0.22 -12.81 -1.80
C LEU A 42 -1.37 -13.10 -2.77
N ILE A 43 -1.68 -12.16 -3.64
CA ILE A 43 -2.75 -12.32 -4.64
C ILE A 43 -2.39 -13.41 -5.65
N ALA A 44 -1.13 -13.47 -6.08
CA ALA A 44 -0.68 -14.43 -7.08
C ALA A 44 -0.47 -15.84 -6.51
N ARG A 45 -0.36 -15.97 -5.20
CA ARG A 45 -0.08 -17.26 -4.56
C ARG A 45 -1.29 -18.17 -4.67
N PRO A 46 -1.11 -19.43 -5.12
CA PRO A 46 -2.22 -20.39 -5.09
C PRO A 46 -2.69 -20.61 -3.67
N PRO A 47 -3.99 -20.80 -3.45
CA PRO A 47 -4.53 -21.00 -2.09
C PRO A 47 -4.18 -22.41 -1.59
N LEU A 48 -2.98 -22.56 -1.04
CA LEU A 48 -2.47 -23.86 -0.60
C LEU A 48 -3.25 -24.46 0.56
N ASP A 49 -3.77 -23.61 1.44
CA ASP A 49 -4.54 -24.04 2.59
C ASP A 49 -6.05 -23.94 2.36
N GLY A 50 -6.45 -23.55 1.16
CA GLY A 50 -7.84 -23.42 0.79
C GLY A 50 -8.56 -22.19 1.33
N ARG A 51 -7.89 -21.35 2.11
CA ARG A 51 -8.58 -20.20 2.72
C ARG A 51 -9.10 -19.19 1.70
N LEU A 52 -8.27 -18.80 0.74
CA LEU A 52 -8.71 -17.90 -0.34
C LEU A 52 -9.45 -18.66 -1.42
N GLY A 53 -9.01 -19.90 -1.73
CA GLY A 53 -9.65 -20.72 -2.73
C GLY A 53 -11.02 -21.22 -2.32
N ALA A 54 -11.22 -21.56 -1.05
CA ALA A 54 -12.52 -21.96 -0.53
C ALA A 54 -13.56 -20.87 -0.67
N ALA A 55 -13.13 -19.62 -0.63
CA ALA A 55 -14.01 -18.47 -0.80
C ALA A 55 -14.58 -18.37 -2.22
N ALA A 56 -13.95 -18.97 -3.20
CA ALA A 56 -14.37 -18.87 -4.60
C ALA A 56 -15.56 -19.76 -4.95
N GLY A 57 -16.00 -20.62 -4.06
CA GLY A 57 -17.04 -21.58 -4.33
C GLY A 57 -18.46 -21.07 -4.19
N THR A 58 -18.69 -19.99 -3.44
CA THR A 58 -20.01 -19.42 -3.19
C THR A 58 -19.96 -17.90 -3.20
N SER A 59 -21.10 -17.24 -3.44
CA SER A 59 -21.16 -15.79 -3.45
C SER A 59 -20.83 -15.17 -2.10
N ASN A 60 -21.25 -15.77 -1.00
CA ASN A 60 -20.92 -15.29 0.35
C ASN A 60 -19.43 -15.48 0.64
N ALA A 61 -18.89 -16.60 0.22
CA ALA A 61 -17.47 -16.88 0.36
C ALA A 61 -16.61 -15.92 -0.46
N ASP A 62 -17.07 -15.54 -1.66
CA ASP A 62 -16.38 -14.54 -2.49
C ASP A 62 -16.34 -13.19 -1.78
N GLY A 63 -17.46 -12.77 -1.16
CA GLY A 63 -17.50 -11.53 -0.40
C GLY A 63 -16.57 -11.56 0.82
N ASP A 64 -16.51 -12.69 1.52
CA ASP A 64 -15.64 -12.86 2.68
C ASP A 64 -14.17 -12.86 2.26
N GLY A 65 -13.83 -13.51 1.13
CA GLY A 65 -12.49 -13.52 0.60
C GLY A 65 -12.03 -12.13 0.20
N GLN A 66 -12.90 -11.37 -0.47
CA GLN A 66 -12.61 -10.00 -0.86
C GLN A 66 -12.38 -9.11 0.37
N ARG A 67 -13.24 -9.22 1.37
CA ARG A 67 -13.11 -8.45 2.61
C ARG A 67 -11.81 -8.77 3.33
N ARG A 68 -11.44 -10.04 3.37
CA ARG A 68 -10.17 -10.46 3.98
C ARG A 68 -8.98 -9.87 3.25
N LEU A 69 -9.03 -9.85 1.93
CA LEU A 69 -7.98 -9.27 1.11
C LEU A 69 -7.88 -7.77 1.33
N ASP A 70 -9.03 -7.08 1.43
CA ASP A 70 -9.06 -5.65 1.74
C ASP A 70 -8.40 -5.36 3.09
N LEU A 71 -8.67 -6.17 4.10
CA LEU A 71 -8.07 -6.01 5.43
C LEU A 71 -6.55 -6.25 5.40
N VAL A 72 -6.11 -7.26 4.68
CA VAL A 72 -4.67 -7.56 4.54
C VAL A 72 -3.98 -6.41 3.81
N ALA A 73 -4.57 -5.91 2.74
CA ALA A 73 -4.01 -4.79 1.99
C ALA A 73 -3.92 -3.55 2.87
N GLU A 74 -4.99 -3.23 3.60
CA GLU A 74 -5.01 -2.09 4.53
C GLU A 74 -3.89 -2.21 5.56
N GLU A 75 -3.71 -3.38 6.15
CA GLU A 75 -2.69 -3.60 7.16
C GLU A 75 -1.28 -3.47 6.58
N LEU A 76 -1.04 -4.03 5.40
CA LEU A 76 0.26 -3.92 4.73
C LEU A 76 0.63 -2.47 4.46
N PHE A 77 -0.30 -1.70 3.90
CA PHE A 77 -0.04 -0.29 3.60
C PHE A 77 0.05 0.57 4.85
N SER A 78 -0.77 0.30 5.86
CA SER A 78 -0.71 1.01 7.13
C SER A 78 0.67 0.84 7.79
N THR A 79 1.17 -0.39 7.83
CA THR A 79 2.48 -0.70 8.40
C THR A 79 3.58 0.01 7.61
N ALA A 80 3.51 -0.04 6.28
CA ALA A 80 4.49 0.61 5.41
C ALA A 80 4.49 2.12 5.60
N LEU A 81 3.32 2.74 5.63
CA LEU A 81 3.19 4.19 5.78
C LEU A 81 3.65 4.66 7.15
N ARG A 82 3.40 3.88 8.19
CA ARG A 82 3.92 4.19 9.53
C ARG A 82 5.45 4.19 9.51
N ALA A 83 6.06 3.19 8.90
CA ALA A 83 7.52 3.08 8.79
C ALA A 83 8.12 4.20 7.95
N ALA A 84 7.36 4.74 7.00
CA ALA A 84 7.82 5.82 6.13
C ALA A 84 7.96 7.16 6.84
N GLY A 85 7.41 7.31 8.03
CA GLY A 85 7.52 8.56 8.80
C GLY A 85 6.62 9.69 8.32
N ILE A 86 5.49 9.36 7.70
CA ILE A 86 4.51 10.36 7.26
C ILE A 86 3.65 10.83 8.45
N SER A 87 2.94 11.95 8.25
CA SER A 87 2.08 12.50 9.30
C SER A 87 0.85 11.64 9.57
N GLY A 88 0.35 10.96 8.55
CA GLY A 88 -0.83 10.14 8.63
C GLY A 88 -1.39 9.84 7.25
N TYR A 89 -2.50 9.12 7.21
CA TYR A 89 -3.11 8.78 5.93
C TYR A 89 -4.63 8.69 6.01
N LEU A 90 -5.25 8.88 4.86
CA LEU A 90 -6.66 8.61 4.62
C LEU A 90 -6.76 7.37 3.76
N SER A 91 -7.60 6.43 4.14
CA SER A 91 -7.82 5.21 3.36
C SER A 91 -9.30 5.11 3.02
N GLU A 92 -9.59 4.64 1.81
CA GLU A 92 -10.96 4.35 1.41
C GLU A 92 -11.62 3.31 2.32
N GLU A 93 -10.82 2.44 2.91
CA GLU A 93 -11.31 1.36 3.78
C GLU A 93 -11.57 1.83 5.22
N ARG A 94 -11.30 3.09 5.54
CA ARG A 94 -11.47 3.63 6.89
C ARG A 94 -12.31 4.90 6.87
N GLU A 95 -13.15 5.05 7.88
CA GLU A 95 -13.96 6.27 8.03
C GLU A 95 -13.12 7.46 8.51
N ASP A 96 -12.13 7.19 9.35
CA ASP A 96 -11.34 8.23 9.98
C ASP A 96 -9.91 8.22 9.48
N ALA A 97 -9.29 9.39 9.47
CA ALA A 97 -7.86 9.52 9.20
C ALA A 97 -7.04 8.82 10.28
N VAL A 98 -5.95 8.21 9.87
CA VAL A 98 -4.97 7.64 10.80
C VAL A 98 -3.84 8.65 10.97
N VAL A 99 -3.55 9.05 12.21
CA VAL A 99 -2.51 10.02 12.51
C VAL A 99 -1.31 9.30 13.13
N PHE A 100 -0.12 9.51 12.57
CA PHE A 100 1.14 8.96 13.09
C PHE A 100 1.98 10.05 13.74
N ASP A 101 2.46 11.00 12.95
CA ASP A 101 3.35 12.07 13.40
C ASP A 101 2.88 13.40 12.83
N PRO A 102 2.15 14.23 13.62
CA PRO A 102 1.64 15.49 13.11
C PRO A 102 2.72 16.47 12.66
N SER A 103 3.96 16.28 13.09
CA SER A 103 5.07 17.16 12.69
C SER A 103 5.62 16.85 11.31
N SER A 104 5.27 15.70 10.74
CA SER A 104 5.72 15.34 9.40
C SER A 104 5.02 16.19 8.34
N ALA A 105 5.75 16.50 7.28
CA ALA A 105 5.27 17.38 6.22
C ALA A 105 4.32 16.71 5.23
N ILE A 106 4.19 15.37 5.28
CA ILE A 106 3.50 14.62 4.23
C ILE A 106 2.38 13.78 4.82
N ALA A 107 1.21 13.86 4.21
CA ALA A 107 0.10 12.94 4.41
C ALA A 107 -0.19 12.21 3.10
N VAL A 108 -0.81 11.04 3.20
CA VAL A 108 -1.11 10.19 2.05
C VAL A 108 -2.61 9.89 2.04
N ALA A 109 -3.20 9.91 0.86
CA ALA A 109 -4.53 9.36 0.62
C ALA A 109 -4.36 8.12 -0.25
N ILE A 110 -4.97 7.02 0.13
CA ILE A 110 -4.74 5.74 -0.52
C ILE A 110 -6.01 4.93 -0.66
N ASP A 111 -6.11 4.22 -1.78
CA ASP A 111 -7.05 3.12 -1.97
C ASP A 111 -6.21 1.85 -2.11
N PRO A 112 -6.15 0.99 -1.06
CA PRO A 112 -5.24 -0.15 -1.07
C PRO A 112 -5.55 -1.19 -2.15
N LEU A 113 -6.83 -1.35 -2.52
CA LEU A 113 -7.25 -2.25 -3.58
C LEU A 113 -8.33 -1.57 -4.41
N ASP A 114 -7.96 -1.13 -5.61
CA ASP A 114 -8.87 -0.46 -6.52
C ASP A 114 -10.08 -1.34 -6.85
N GLY A 115 -11.26 -0.72 -6.79
CA GLY A 115 -12.50 -1.41 -7.13
C GLY A 115 -12.96 -2.44 -6.14
N SER A 116 -12.41 -2.47 -4.92
CA SER A 116 -12.81 -3.43 -3.90
C SER A 116 -14.10 -3.07 -3.19
N SER A 117 -14.45 -1.81 -3.16
CA SER A 117 -15.64 -1.32 -2.43
C SER A 117 -16.88 -1.20 -3.30
#